data_ccf0378965358814f3ef8bb3d49e3b6e
#
_entry.id   ccf0378965358814f3ef8bb3d49e3b6e
#
_cell.length_a   1.000
_cell.length_b   1.000
_cell.length_c   1.000
_cell.angle_alpha   90.00
_cell.angle_beta   90.00
_cell.angle_gamma   90.00
#
_symmetry.space_group_name_H-M   'P 1'
#
loop_
_entity.id
_entity.type
_entity.pdbx_description
1 polymer ?
#
loop_
_entity_poly.entity_id
_entity_poly.type
_entity_poly.pdbx_seq_one_letter_code
_entity_poly.pdbx_strand_id
1 'polypeptide(L)'
;MEFEKLYMFNPFTIQNADSQKIADTYTKLQNELIENPNTGFEVSKNIEIYANMNYLIGEMIARLQQQYDELKTDISIQENKQVYMQRKQWQETNKEKAPAMSYFEAMAKEFVKDDSKKLAELGSRLFRFKKAYESIDSKQNALKKKIEAIRYEI
;
A
#
# COMPACT_ATOMS: atom_id res chain seq x y z
N MET A 1 0.49 22.48 -15.49
CA MET A 1 1.79 21.80 -15.36
C MET A 1 2.14 21.42 -13.94
N GLU A 2 2.04 22.32 -12.97
CA GLU A 2 2.22 21.96 -11.55
C GLU A 2 1.14 21.01 -11.02
N PHE A 3 -0.07 21.11 -11.56
CA PHE A 3 -1.19 20.27 -11.20
C PHE A 3 -0.97 18.80 -11.60
N GLU A 4 -0.37 18.55 -12.77
CA GLU A 4 -0.01 17.18 -13.20
C GLU A 4 1.15 16.60 -12.38
N LYS A 5 2.11 17.43 -11.94
CA LYS A 5 3.18 17.00 -11.04
C LYS A 5 2.67 16.67 -9.63
N LEU A 6 1.65 17.38 -9.16
CA LEU A 6 0.97 17.08 -7.88
C LEU A 6 0.20 15.76 -7.94
N TYR A 7 -0.37 15.40 -9.09
CA TYR A 7 -1.04 14.13 -9.31
C TYR A 7 -0.09 12.97 -9.65
N MET A 8 1.16 13.25 -10.01
CA MET A 8 2.21 12.24 -10.09
C MET A 8 2.74 11.94 -8.69
N PHE A 9 1.84 11.57 -7.81
CA PHE A 9 2.15 11.19 -6.45
C PHE A 9 3.14 10.02 -6.47
N ASN A 10 4.35 10.28 -5.96
CA ASN A 10 5.32 9.21 -5.76
C ASN A 10 4.97 8.47 -4.47
N PRO A 11 4.45 7.22 -4.55
CA PRO A 11 4.05 6.46 -3.38
C PRO A 11 5.22 6.11 -2.46
N PHE A 12 6.46 6.27 -2.94
CA PHE A 12 7.69 5.99 -2.19
C PHE A 12 8.17 7.15 -1.32
N THR A 13 7.42 8.24 -1.21
CA THR A 13 7.80 9.39 -0.36
C THR A 13 7.91 9.06 1.12
N ILE A 14 7.27 7.96 1.57
CA ILE A 14 7.43 7.42 2.93
C ILE A 14 8.22 6.12 2.80
N GLN A 15 9.53 6.20 2.97
CA GLN A 15 10.44 5.08 2.75
C GLN A 15 10.87 4.42 4.04
N ASN A 16 11.07 3.10 3.96
CA ASN A 16 11.96 2.37 4.84
C ASN A 16 13.17 1.88 4.01
N ALA A 17 14.26 1.55 4.69
CA ALA A 17 15.53 1.21 4.04
C ALA A 17 15.43 0.05 3.03
N ASP A 18 14.51 -0.90 3.26
CA ASP A 18 14.35 -2.10 2.44
C ASP A 18 13.76 -1.83 1.06
N SER A 19 13.08 -0.70 0.87
CA SER A 19 12.47 -0.30 -0.40
C SER A 19 13.25 0.78 -1.14
N GLN A 20 14.40 1.22 -0.63
CA GLN A 20 15.15 2.35 -1.19
C GLN A 20 15.56 2.12 -2.64
N LYS A 21 16.07 0.93 -2.96
CA LYS A 21 16.49 0.59 -4.32
C LYS A 21 15.33 0.62 -5.31
N ILE A 22 14.18 0.12 -4.90
CA ILE A 22 12.95 0.13 -5.72
C ILE A 22 12.48 1.58 -5.92
N ALA A 23 12.48 2.37 -4.84
CA ALA A 23 12.13 3.78 -4.87
C ALA A 23 13.03 4.59 -5.82
N ASP A 24 14.33 4.36 -5.77
CA ASP A 24 15.31 5.04 -6.63
C ASP A 24 15.08 4.68 -8.10
N THR A 25 14.84 3.42 -8.40
CA THR A 25 14.53 2.96 -9.76
C THR A 25 13.22 3.55 -10.27
N TYR A 26 12.20 3.61 -9.43
CA TYR A 26 10.92 4.25 -9.77
C TYR A 26 11.09 5.73 -10.11
N THR A 27 11.81 6.47 -9.27
CA THR A 27 12.07 7.89 -9.48
C THR A 27 12.84 8.13 -10.79
N LYS A 28 13.83 7.29 -11.08
CA LYS A 28 14.59 7.34 -12.34
C LYS A 28 13.66 7.14 -13.54
N LEU A 29 12.80 6.13 -13.51
CA LEU A 29 11.83 5.86 -14.57
C LEU A 29 10.86 7.05 -14.74
N GLN A 30 10.37 7.61 -13.66
CA GLN A 30 9.49 8.78 -13.68
C GLN A 30 10.16 9.98 -14.36
N ASN A 31 11.44 10.20 -14.11
CA ASN A 31 12.22 11.29 -14.74
C ASN A 31 12.51 11.05 -16.22
N GLU A 32 12.46 9.81 -16.69
CA GLU A 32 12.64 9.45 -18.10
C GLU A 32 11.38 9.64 -18.95
N LEU A 33 10.22 9.88 -18.33
CA LEU A 33 8.97 10.13 -19.06
C LEU A 33 9.08 11.38 -19.95
N ILE A 34 8.62 11.24 -21.18
CA ILE A 34 8.60 12.34 -22.15
C ILE A 34 7.33 13.16 -21.90
N GLU A 35 7.50 14.48 -21.74
CA GLU A 35 6.36 15.40 -21.65
C GLU A 35 5.69 15.55 -23.02
N ASN A 36 4.37 15.48 -23.07
CA ASN A 36 3.57 15.66 -24.29
C ASN A 36 4.05 14.79 -25.46
N PRO A 37 4.05 13.46 -25.35
CA PRO A 37 4.49 12.58 -26.42
C PRO A 37 3.57 12.72 -27.64
N ASN A 38 4.15 13.02 -28.80
CA ASN A 38 3.43 13.30 -30.05
C ASN A 38 3.69 12.27 -31.15
N THR A 39 4.84 11.62 -31.13
CA THR A 39 5.21 10.61 -32.14
C THR A 39 4.88 9.21 -31.61
N GLY A 40 4.71 8.26 -32.53
CA GLY A 40 4.51 6.86 -32.17
C GLY A 40 5.65 6.30 -31.33
N PHE A 41 6.89 6.73 -31.61
CA PHE A 41 8.07 6.34 -30.82
C PHE A 41 8.01 6.88 -29.39
N GLU A 42 7.71 8.16 -29.22
CA GLU A 42 7.61 8.79 -27.89
C GLU A 42 6.49 8.21 -27.04
N VAL A 43 5.32 7.97 -27.66
CA VAL A 43 4.18 7.33 -26.98
C VAL A 43 4.52 5.90 -26.58
N SER A 44 5.13 5.12 -27.45
CA SER A 44 5.55 3.74 -27.15
C SER A 44 6.58 3.70 -26.02
N LYS A 45 7.51 4.63 -26.00
CA LYS A 45 8.51 4.75 -24.93
C LYS A 45 7.86 5.01 -23.57
N ASN A 46 6.92 5.95 -23.52
CA ASN A 46 6.17 6.22 -22.28
C ASN A 46 5.34 5.04 -21.82
N ILE A 47 4.70 4.31 -22.73
CA ILE A 47 3.97 3.08 -22.40
C ILE A 47 4.89 2.07 -21.72
N GLU A 48 6.08 1.86 -22.26
CA GLU A 48 7.09 0.96 -21.69
C GLU A 48 7.55 1.42 -20.29
N ILE A 49 7.81 2.71 -20.12
CA ILE A 49 8.20 3.29 -18.83
C ILE A 49 7.09 3.09 -17.79
N TYR A 50 5.85 3.38 -18.13
CA TYR A 50 4.72 3.14 -17.22
C TYR A 50 4.55 1.67 -16.86
N ALA A 51 4.76 0.75 -17.79
CA ALA A 51 4.73 -0.68 -17.52
C ALA A 51 5.79 -1.07 -16.48
N ASN A 52 7.01 -0.56 -16.62
CA ASN A 52 8.10 -0.81 -15.68
C ASN A 52 7.84 -0.17 -14.31
N MET A 53 7.27 1.03 -14.27
CA MET A 53 6.84 1.66 -13.02
C MET A 53 5.78 0.84 -12.30
N ASN A 54 4.78 0.34 -13.02
CA ASN A 54 3.74 -0.50 -12.45
C ASN A 54 4.25 -1.86 -11.95
N TYR A 55 5.24 -2.41 -12.60
CA TYR A 55 5.91 -3.62 -12.10
C TYR A 55 6.51 -3.37 -10.71
N LEU A 56 7.22 -2.25 -10.52
CA LEU A 56 7.81 -1.91 -9.23
C LEU A 56 6.76 -1.65 -8.15
N ILE A 57 5.68 -0.94 -8.50
CA ILE A 57 4.56 -0.69 -7.60
C ILE A 57 3.88 -2.02 -7.22
N GLY A 58 3.68 -2.92 -8.18
CA GLY A 58 3.11 -4.24 -7.93
C GLY A 58 3.94 -5.07 -6.94
N GLU A 59 5.26 -5.02 -7.03
CA GLU A 59 6.16 -5.64 -6.06
C GLU A 59 5.99 -5.05 -4.65
N MET A 60 5.89 -3.74 -4.55
CA MET A 60 5.66 -3.08 -3.27
C MET A 60 4.29 -3.41 -2.68
N ILE A 61 3.25 -3.47 -3.50
CA ILE A 61 1.91 -3.89 -3.07
C ILE A 61 1.97 -5.30 -2.47
N ALA A 62 2.64 -6.23 -3.15
CA ALA A 62 2.76 -7.60 -2.67
C ALA A 62 3.47 -7.68 -1.31
N ARG A 63 4.58 -6.95 -1.14
CA ARG A 63 5.34 -6.88 0.12
C ARG A 63 4.52 -6.26 1.25
N LEU A 64 3.86 -5.14 0.99
CA LEU A 64 3.04 -4.45 1.98
C LEU A 64 1.80 -5.27 2.36
N GLN A 65 1.20 -5.97 1.40
CA GLN A 65 0.07 -6.85 1.67
C GLN A 65 0.48 -8.01 2.58
N GLN A 66 1.62 -8.61 2.34
CA GLN A 66 2.15 -9.67 3.19
C GLN A 66 2.39 -9.16 4.62
N GLN A 67 3.06 -8.03 4.78
CA GLN A 67 3.30 -7.41 6.09
C GLN A 67 1.99 -7.07 6.81
N TYR A 68 1.02 -6.55 6.08
CA TYR A 68 -0.30 -6.22 6.61
C TYR A 68 -1.03 -7.46 7.12
N ASP A 69 -1.07 -8.52 6.32
CA ASP A 69 -1.75 -9.76 6.67
C ASP A 69 -1.10 -10.46 7.86
N GLU A 70 0.24 -10.49 7.92
CA GLU A 70 0.99 -11.05 9.04
C GLU A 70 0.73 -10.29 10.34
N LEU A 71 0.79 -8.96 10.30
CA LEU A 71 0.53 -8.14 11.49
C LEU A 71 -0.93 -8.24 11.94
N LYS A 72 -1.87 -8.28 11.01
CA LYS A 72 -3.29 -8.47 11.32
C LYS A 72 -3.55 -9.80 12.03
N THR A 73 -2.91 -10.86 11.56
CA THR A 73 -2.99 -12.19 12.18
C THR A 73 -2.37 -12.18 13.58
N ASP A 74 -1.20 -11.57 13.73
CA ASP A 74 -0.52 -11.46 15.02
C ASP A 74 -1.35 -10.68 16.05
N ILE A 75 -1.98 -9.59 15.63
CA ILE A 75 -2.89 -8.82 16.48
C ILE A 75 -4.05 -9.68 16.96
N SER A 76 -4.70 -10.43 16.06
CA SER A 76 -5.81 -11.34 16.42
C SER A 76 -5.37 -12.40 17.41
N ILE A 77 -4.19 -12.99 17.21
CA ILE A 77 -3.63 -13.99 18.14
C ILE A 77 -3.37 -13.37 19.51
N GLN A 78 -2.77 -12.18 19.55
CA GLN A 78 -2.47 -11.49 20.81
C GLN A 78 -3.74 -11.04 21.54
N GLU A 79 -4.75 -10.54 20.84
CA GLU A 79 -6.05 -10.21 21.44
C GLU A 79 -6.68 -11.42 22.11
N ASN A 80 -6.76 -12.53 21.39
CA ASN A 80 -7.36 -13.76 21.92
C ASN A 80 -6.59 -14.31 23.12
N LYS A 81 -5.27 -14.28 23.05
CA LYS A 81 -4.40 -14.67 24.14
C LYS A 81 -4.60 -13.81 25.38
N GLN A 82 -4.69 -12.49 25.21
CA GLN A 82 -4.93 -11.55 26.31
C GLN A 82 -6.29 -11.76 26.96
N VAL A 83 -7.34 -11.96 26.19
CA VAL A 83 -8.68 -12.27 26.71
C VAL A 83 -8.63 -13.52 27.57
N TYR A 84 -8.02 -14.60 27.07
CA TYR A 84 -7.88 -15.86 27.80
C TYR A 84 -7.11 -15.71 29.10
N MET A 85 -5.93 -15.05 29.04
CA MET A 85 -5.06 -14.86 30.21
C MET A 85 -5.73 -14.01 31.29
N GLN A 86 -6.40 -12.94 30.90
CA GLN A 86 -7.06 -12.05 31.85
C GLN A 86 -8.28 -12.68 32.50
N ARG A 87 -9.05 -13.46 31.76
CA ARG A 87 -10.15 -14.25 32.33
C ARG A 87 -9.64 -15.28 33.32
N LYS A 88 -8.57 -15.98 32.98
CA LYS A 88 -7.95 -16.97 33.87
C LYS A 88 -7.42 -16.32 35.14
N GLN A 89 -6.74 -15.20 35.02
CA GLN A 89 -6.24 -14.44 36.18
C GLN A 89 -7.39 -13.96 37.07
N TRP A 90 -8.46 -13.48 36.48
CA TRP A 90 -9.65 -13.07 37.23
C TRP A 90 -10.23 -14.23 38.03
N GLN A 91 -10.40 -15.39 37.40
CA GLN A 91 -10.92 -16.60 38.06
C GLN A 91 -10.04 -17.07 39.22
N GLU A 92 -8.73 -16.96 39.10
CA GLU A 92 -7.77 -17.34 40.13
C GLU A 92 -7.71 -16.38 41.34
N THR A 93 -7.92 -15.08 41.08
CA THR A 93 -7.75 -14.01 42.10
C THR A 93 -9.04 -13.49 42.70
N ASN A 94 -10.19 -13.69 42.05
CA ASN A 94 -11.49 -13.19 42.50
C ASN A 94 -12.53 -14.31 42.64
N LYS A 95 -13.21 -14.29 43.78
CA LYS A 95 -14.33 -15.21 44.05
C LYS A 95 -15.67 -14.69 43.54
N GLU A 96 -15.72 -13.47 43.04
CA GLU A 96 -16.90 -12.83 42.51
C GLU A 96 -17.17 -13.24 41.07
N LYS A 97 -18.40 -13.00 40.61
CA LYS A 97 -18.79 -13.23 39.23
C LYS A 97 -17.90 -12.44 38.28
N ALA A 98 -17.39 -13.11 37.24
CA ALA A 98 -16.57 -12.47 36.20
C ALA A 98 -17.35 -11.38 35.46
N PRO A 99 -16.66 -10.25 35.08
CA PRO A 99 -17.27 -9.27 34.17
C PRO A 99 -17.71 -9.87 32.85
N ALA A 100 -18.53 -9.13 32.11
CA ALA A 100 -18.90 -9.50 30.75
C ALA A 100 -17.67 -9.67 29.86
N MET A 101 -17.77 -10.53 28.84
CA MET A 101 -16.69 -10.77 27.88
C MET A 101 -16.18 -9.48 27.24
N SER A 102 -17.06 -8.52 26.96
CA SER A 102 -16.71 -7.21 26.39
C SER A 102 -15.68 -6.44 27.21
N TYR A 103 -15.65 -6.61 28.53
CA TYR A 103 -14.63 -6.01 29.39
C TYR A 103 -13.24 -6.54 29.08
N PHE A 104 -13.09 -7.86 28.96
CA PHE A 104 -11.81 -8.48 28.62
C PHE A 104 -11.37 -8.19 27.18
N GLU A 105 -12.32 -8.13 26.26
CA GLU A 105 -12.07 -7.73 24.88
C GLU A 105 -11.55 -6.29 24.78
N ALA A 106 -12.13 -5.37 25.55
CA ALA A 106 -11.68 -3.98 25.62
C ALA A 106 -10.24 -3.87 26.18
N MET A 107 -9.93 -4.65 27.19
CA MET A 107 -8.56 -4.69 27.74
C MET A 107 -7.56 -5.28 26.74
N ALA A 108 -7.94 -6.31 26.02
CA ALA A 108 -7.10 -6.91 24.98
C ALA A 108 -6.84 -5.92 23.82
N LYS A 109 -7.82 -5.15 23.41
CA LYS A 109 -7.66 -4.09 22.40
C LYS A 109 -6.70 -3.00 22.85
N GLU A 110 -6.75 -2.62 24.12
CA GLU A 110 -5.79 -1.64 24.67
C GLU A 110 -4.37 -2.21 24.67
N PHE A 111 -4.20 -3.49 24.96
CA PHE A 111 -2.90 -4.16 24.92
C PHE A 111 -2.25 -4.13 23.53
N VAL A 112 -3.03 -4.29 22.46
CA VAL A 112 -2.55 -4.31 21.06
C VAL A 112 -2.68 -2.95 20.36
N LYS A 113 -2.93 -1.90 21.08
CA LYS A 113 -3.18 -0.55 20.55
C LYS A 113 -2.07 -0.04 19.62
N ASP A 114 -0.82 -0.20 20.03
CA ASP A 114 0.32 0.26 19.23
C ASP A 114 0.49 -0.54 17.95
N ASP A 115 0.30 -1.86 18.01
CA ASP A 115 0.30 -2.72 16.82
C ASP A 115 -0.87 -2.40 15.89
N SER A 116 -2.03 -2.05 16.44
CA SER A 116 -3.19 -1.62 15.65
C SER A 116 -2.92 -0.31 14.92
N LYS A 117 -2.18 0.63 15.51
CA LYS A 117 -1.72 1.85 14.83
C LYS A 117 -0.76 1.54 13.68
N LYS A 118 0.19 0.62 13.89
CA LYS A 118 1.10 0.15 12.83
C LYS A 118 0.33 -0.50 11.68
N LEU A 119 -0.68 -1.28 12.01
CA LEU A 119 -1.55 -1.90 11.00
C LEU A 119 -2.27 -0.84 10.16
N ALA A 120 -2.80 0.20 10.79
CA ALA A 120 -3.46 1.31 10.10
C ALA A 120 -2.49 2.06 9.18
N GLU A 121 -1.25 2.28 9.61
CA GLU A 121 -0.20 2.91 8.79
C GLU A 121 0.16 2.05 7.57
N LEU A 122 0.31 0.73 7.75
CA LEU A 122 0.54 -0.21 6.66
C LEU A 122 -0.63 -0.21 5.67
N GLY A 123 -1.86 -0.19 6.18
CA GLY A 123 -3.07 -0.11 5.36
C GLY A 123 -3.12 1.16 4.52
N SER A 124 -2.74 2.29 5.09
CA SER A 124 -2.66 3.58 4.38
C SER A 124 -1.60 3.57 3.29
N ARG A 125 -0.42 3.02 3.57
CA ARG A 125 0.65 2.87 2.56
C ARG A 125 0.20 1.95 1.43
N LEU A 126 -0.37 0.80 1.75
CA LEU A 126 -0.89 -0.15 0.78
C LEU A 126 -1.94 0.50 -0.13
N PHE A 127 -2.86 1.27 0.44
CA PHE A 127 -3.86 2.01 -0.32
C PHE A 127 -3.22 3.01 -1.30
N ARG A 128 -2.20 3.75 -0.87
CA ARG A 128 -1.48 4.69 -1.73
C ARG A 128 -0.82 4.01 -2.93
N PHE A 129 -0.17 2.87 -2.71
CA PHE A 129 0.43 2.10 -3.79
C PHE A 129 -0.61 1.56 -4.76
N LYS A 130 -1.74 1.07 -4.27
CA LYS A 130 -2.85 0.62 -5.11
C LYS A 130 -3.41 1.76 -5.96
N LYS A 131 -3.55 2.96 -5.39
CA LYS A 131 -4.01 4.15 -6.14
C LYS A 131 -3.00 4.60 -7.18
N ALA A 132 -1.73 4.56 -6.88
CA ALA A 132 -0.66 4.85 -7.85
C ALA A 132 -0.68 3.85 -9.01
N TYR A 133 -0.86 2.57 -8.73
CA TYR A 133 -0.99 1.52 -9.73
C TYR A 133 -2.16 1.79 -10.69
N GLU A 134 -3.34 2.08 -10.15
CA GLU A 134 -4.54 2.41 -10.95
C GLU A 134 -4.31 3.65 -11.81
N SER A 135 -3.67 4.68 -11.27
CA SER A 135 -3.37 5.92 -11.99
C SER A 135 -2.43 5.68 -13.16
N ILE A 136 -1.37 4.91 -12.98
CA ILE A 136 -0.42 4.58 -14.04
C ILE A 136 -1.09 3.70 -15.10
N ASP A 137 -1.89 2.73 -14.69
CA ASP A 137 -2.64 1.89 -15.61
C ASP A 137 -3.58 2.72 -16.50
N SER A 138 -4.27 3.70 -15.94
CA SER A 138 -5.12 4.62 -16.68
C SER A 138 -4.33 5.48 -17.67
N LYS A 139 -3.16 5.99 -17.29
CA LYS A 139 -2.27 6.76 -18.18
C LYS A 139 -1.74 5.89 -19.31
N GLN A 140 -1.33 4.67 -19.00
CA GLN A 140 -0.87 3.71 -20.01
C GLN A 140 -1.97 3.38 -21.02
N ASN A 141 -3.19 3.16 -20.55
CA ASN A 141 -4.34 2.87 -21.43
C ASN A 141 -4.68 4.07 -22.33
N ALA A 142 -4.59 5.28 -21.80
CA ALA A 142 -4.78 6.50 -22.62
C ALA A 142 -3.74 6.61 -23.73
N LEU A 143 -2.48 6.28 -23.44
CA LEU A 143 -1.40 6.28 -24.43
C LEU A 143 -1.57 5.17 -25.47
N LYS A 144 -2.06 3.99 -25.09
CA LYS A 144 -2.39 2.91 -26.02
C LYS A 144 -3.46 3.34 -27.02
N LYS A 145 -4.50 4.04 -26.57
CA LYS A 145 -5.52 4.62 -27.45
C LYS A 145 -4.94 5.69 -28.38
N LYS A 146 -4.05 6.52 -27.87
CA LYS A 146 -3.38 7.54 -28.66
C LYS A 146 -2.51 6.95 -29.78
N ILE A 147 -1.78 5.87 -29.50
CA ILE A 147 -0.95 5.21 -30.52
C ILE A 147 -1.81 4.54 -31.60
N GLU A 148 -2.96 3.98 -31.23
CA GLU A 148 -3.93 3.46 -32.20
C GLU A 148 -4.43 4.56 -33.12
N ALA A 149 -4.82 5.72 -32.59
CA ALA A 149 -5.23 6.88 -33.38
C ALA A 149 -4.14 7.34 -34.35
N ILE A 150 -2.89 7.41 -33.91
CA ILE A 150 -1.74 7.76 -34.78
C ILE A 150 -1.59 6.76 -35.93
N ARG A 151 -1.80 5.46 -35.69
CA ARG A 151 -1.75 4.42 -36.73
C ARG A 151 -2.86 4.56 -37.78
N TYR A 152 -4.02 5.02 -37.40
CA TYR A 152 -5.15 5.23 -38.32
C TYR A 152 -5.06 6.50 -39.16
N GLU A 153 -4.24 7.47 -38.75
CA GLU A 153 -4.00 8.71 -39.49
C GLU A 153 -3.00 8.55 -40.65
N ILE A 154 -2.33 7.43 -40.74
CA ILE A 154 -1.42 7.09 -41.83
C ILE A 154 -2.21 6.36 -42.93
#